data_1c98d482e88db90d93dc5a762f6f5e38
#
_entry.id   1c98d482e88db90d93dc5a762f6f5e38
#
_cell.length_a   1.000
_cell.length_b   1.000
_cell.length_c   1.000
_cell.angle_alpha   90.00
_cell.angle_beta   90.00
_cell.angle_gamma   90.00
#
_symmetry.space_group_name_H-M   'P 1'
#
loop_
_entity.id
_entity.type
_entity.pdbx_description
1 polymer ?
#
loop_
_entity_poly.entity_id
_entity_poly.type
_entity_poly.pdbx_seq_one_letter_code
_entity_poly.pdbx_strand_id
1 'polypeptide(L)'
;MRAQFAILAALQAAAFCTPGMAADMSPGLWEITLETRIAAQSGFAPEPFRLQQCLSAADTRDPSALLGGMANPGASGCTYTNKAYAGNSFRFSMQCAGSLAIQSQGEVSFTADTMSGSITAVANVGGEKTELSNKVSARRLGGC
;
A
#
# COMPACT_ATOMS: atom_id res chain seq x y z
N MET A 1 43.06 -5.37 -58.22
CA MET A 1 42.73 -4.51 -57.08
C MET A 1 41.39 -4.97 -56.54
N ARG A 2 41.40 -5.70 -55.40
CA ARG A 2 40.20 -6.23 -54.78
C ARG A 2 39.95 -5.42 -53.50
N ALA A 3 38.91 -4.58 -53.49
CA ALA A 3 38.49 -3.86 -52.29
C ALA A 3 37.63 -4.78 -51.44
N GLN A 4 38.09 -5.11 -50.22
CA GLN A 4 37.30 -5.83 -49.22
C GLN A 4 36.58 -4.80 -48.40
N PHE A 5 35.25 -4.80 -48.46
CA PHE A 5 34.36 -4.06 -47.55
C PHE A 5 34.13 -4.90 -46.30
N ALA A 6 34.69 -4.47 -45.19
CA ALA A 6 34.41 -5.03 -43.89
C ALA A 6 33.12 -4.39 -43.35
N ILE A 7 32.06 -5.18 -43.23
CA ILE A 7 30.80 -4.75 -42.59
C ILE A 7 30.94 -5.00 -41.08
N LEU A 8 31.07 -3.90 -40.32
CA LEU A 8 30.96 -3.93 -38.85
C LEU A 8 29.48 -4.00 -38.47
N ALA A 9 29.04 -5.17 -38.02
CA ALA A 9 27.75 -5.34 -37.43
C ALA A 9 27.82 -4.86 -35.93
N ALA A 10 27.28 -3.68 -35.66
CA ALA A 10 27.10 -3.18 -34.32
C ALA A 10 25.91 -3.90 -33.67
N LEU A 11 26.18 -4.82 -32.72
CA LEU A 11 25.17 -5.41 -31.84
C LEU A 11 24.71 -4.34 -30.82
N GLN A 12 23.55 -3.76 -31.05
CA GLN A 12 22.90 -2.94 -30.05
C GLN A 12 22.20 -3.87 -29.04
N ALA A 13 22.81 -4.04 -27.87
CA ALA A 13 22.17 -4.68 -26.73
C ALA A 13 21.08 -3.73 -26.18
N ALA A 14 19.83 -3.96 -26.54
CA ALA A 14 18.71 -3.29 -25.92
C ALA A 14 18.58 -3.79 -24.48
N ALA A 15 19.02 -2.98 -23.53
CA ALA A 15 18.76 -3.21 -22.13
C ALA A 15 17.26 -3.00 -21.87
N PHE A 16 16.51 -4.08 -21.79
CA PHE A 16 15.15 -4.05 -21.28
C PHE A 16 15.22 -3.72 -19.80
N CYS A 17 15.02 -2.44 -19.43
CA CYS A 17 14.67 -2.06 -18.08
C CYS A 17 13.28 -2.61 -17.81
N THR A 18 13.19 -3.79 -17.21
CA THR A 18 11.95 -4.24 -16.57
C THR A 18 11.66 -3.23 -15.45
N PRO A 19 10.45 -2.62 -15.40
CA PRO A 19 10.06 -1.86 -14.24
C PRO A 19 10.04 -2.81 -13.06
N GLY A 20 11.04 -2.73 -12.21
CA GLY A 20 11.10 -3.49 -10.98
C GLY A 20 9.91 -3.07 -10.13
N MET A 21 8.98 -3.96 -9.90
CA MET A 21 8.03 -3.86 -8.81
C MET A 21 8.82 -4.16 -7.54
N ALA A 22 9.41 -3.12 -6.99
CA ALA A 22 10.23 -3.23 -5.80
C ALA A 22 9.37 -3.03 -4.55
N ALA A 23 8.58 -4.02 -4.22
CA ALA A 23 8.20 -4.21 -2.83
C ALA A 23 9.23 -5.14 -2.21
N ASP A 24 10.21 -4.59 -1.55
CA ASP A 24 11.28 -5.35 -0.88
C ASP A 24 10.86 -5.83 0.51
N MET A 25 9.57 -6.09 0.71
CA MET A 25 9.04 -6.59 1.98
C MET A 25 9.39 -8.08 2.15
N SER A 26 9.85 -8.46 3.32
CA SER A 26 10.12 -9.86 3.65
C SER A 26 8.84 -10.60 4.05
N PRO A 27 8.63 -11.84 3.58
CA PRO A 27 7.51 -12.65 4.04
C PRO A 27 7.65 -13.01 5.51
N GLY A 28 6.53 -13.29 6.17
CA GLY A 28 6.50 -13.66 7.58
C GLY A 28 5.30 -13.08 8.31
N LEU A 29 5.38 -13.13 9.63
CA LEU A 29 4.37 -12.56 10.52
C LEU A 29 4.59 -11.07 10.70
N TRP A 30 3.57 -10.28 10.38
CA TRP A 30 3.58 -8.83 10.48
C TRP A 30 2.55 -8.35 11.51
N GLU A 31 2.93 -7.38 12.32
CA GLU A 31 2.04 -6.63 13.17
C GLU A 31 1.77 -5.26 12.57
N ILE A 32 0.49 -4.96 12.34
CA ILE A 32 0.02 -3.72 11.75
C ILE A 32 -0.68 -2.93 12.85
N THR A 33 -0.37 -1.65 12.95
CA THR A 33 -1.00 -0.72 13.88
C THR A 33 -1.64 0.42 13.10
N LEU A 34 -2.91 0.70 13.39
CA LEU A 34 -3.66 1.81 12.83
C LEU A 34 -4.07 2.76 13.95
N GLU A 35 -3.59 3.99 13.90
CA GLU A 35 -3.97 5.08 14.80
C GLU A 35 -4.93 6.01 14.08
N THR A 36 -6.16 6.10 14.56
CA THR A 36 -7.22 6.92 13.95
C THR A 36 -7.40 8.23 14.72
N ARG A 37 -7.58 9.33 14.00
CA ARG A 37 -7.99 10.62 14.54
C ARG A 37 -9.21 11.12 13.77
N ILE A 38 -10.17 11.68 14.50
CA ILE A 38 -11.39 12.23 13.95
C ILE A 38 -11.27 13.75 14.01
N ALA A 39 -11.32 14.43 12.86
CA ALA A 39 -11.09 15.86 12.76
C ALA A 39 -12.09 16.68 13.60
N ALA A 40 -13.36 16.26 13.64
CA ALA A 40 -14.42 16.90 14.41
C ALA A 40 -14.32 16.72 15.92
N GLN A 41 -13.43 15.83 16.39
CA GLN A 41 -13.29 15.45 17.80
C GLN A 41 -11.83 15.50 18.25
N SER A 42 -11.23 16.68 18.23
CA SER A 42 -9.79 16.86 18.49
C SER A 42 -9.30 16.36 19.85
N GLY A 43 -10.18 16.17 20.81
CA GLY A 43 -9.86 15.58 22.13
C GLY A 43 -10.06 14.06 22.23
N PHE A 44 -10.60 13.43 21.20
CA PHE A 44 -10.88 12.00 21.19
C PHE A 44 -9.84 11.25 20.36
N ALA A 45 -9.05 10.42 20.98
CA ALA A 45 -8.12 9.51 20.34
C ALA A 45 -8.54 8.08 20.70
N PRO A 46 -9.19 7.35 19.76
CA PRO A 46 -9.48 5.94 19.98
C PRO A 46 -8.18 5.14 20.19
N GLU A 47 -8.29 4.04 20.91
CA GLU A 47 -7.16 3.14 21.05
C GLU A 47 -6.68 2.64 19.67
N PRO A 48 -5.37 2.51 19.44
CA PRO A 48 -4.83 2.00 18.19
C PRO A 48 -5.36 0.59 17.91
N PHE A 49 -5.86 0.40 16.71
CA PHE A 49 -6.21 -0.94 16.21
C PHE A 49 -4.94 -1.70 15.84
N ARG A 50 -4.83 -2.95 16.31
CA ARG A 50 -3.69 -3.82 15.99
C ARG A 50 -4.16 -5.12 15.38
N LEU A 51 -3.48 -5.55 14.33
CA LEU A 51 -3.73 -6.79 13.62
C LEU A 51 -2.40 -7.50 13.36
N GLN A 52 -2.39 -8.81 13.55
CA GLN A 52 -1.27 -9.64 13.09
C GLN A 52 -1.70 -10.44 11.87
N GLN A 53 -0.87 -10.44 10.86
CA GLN A 53 -1.11 -11.11 9.59
C GLN A 53 0.15 -11.81 9.11
N CYS A 54 -0.02 -13.05 8.66
CA CYS A 54 1.02 -13.81 8.00
C CYS A 54 1.02 -13.44 6.50
N LEU A 55 2.15 -12.94 6.02
CA LEU A 55 2.34 -12.60 4.61
C LEU A 55 3.19 -13.67 3.92
N SER A 56 2.67 -14.23 2.86
CA SER A 56 3.40 -15.12 1.97
C SER A 56 4.37 -14.34 1.07
N ALA A 57 5.27 -15.04 0.38
CA ALA A 57 6.13 -14.42 -0.63
C ALA A 57 5.33 -13.78 -1.78
N ALA A 58 4.13 -14.28 -2.09
CA ALA A 58 3.24 -13.69 -3.08
C ALA A 58 2.63 -12.37 -2.58
N ASP A 59 2.20 -12.33 -1.31
CA ASP A 59 1.62 -11.14 -0.70
C ASP A 59 2.62 -9.99 -0.59
N THR A 60 3.88 -10.28 -0.34
CA THR A 60 4.94 -9.26 -0.21
C THR A 60 5.31 -8.60 -1.55
N ARG A 61 4.92 -9.17 -2.68
CA ARG A 61 5.09 -8.55 -4.00
C ARG A 61 4.05 -7.47 -4.29
N ASP A 62 2.93 -7.52 -3.58
CA ASP A 62 1.84 -6.56 -3.72
C ASP A 62 1.48 -5.97 -2.34
N PRO A 63 2.00 -4.77 -2.00
CA PRO A 63 1.68 -4.10 -0.74
C PRO A 63 0.19 -3.86 -0.51
N SER A 64 -0.61 -3.84 -1.57
CA SER A 64 -2.06 -3.70 -1.45
C SER A 64 -2.70 -4.86 -0.70
N ALA A 65 -2.08 -6.05 -0.71
CA ALA A 65 -2.55 -7.21 0.04
C ALA A 65 -2.48 -6.98 1.56
N LEU A 66 -1.41 -6.32 2.05
CA LEU A 66 -1.26 -5.97 3.46
C LEU A 66 -2.34 -4.97 3.91
N LEU A 67 -2.58 -3.94 3.10
CA LEU A 67 -3.58 -2.91 3.39
C LEU A 67 -5.01 -3.41 3.21
N GLY A 68 -5.23 -4.38 2.34
CA GLY A 68 -6.54 -5.02 2.15
C GLY A 68 -7.06 -5.73 3.40
N GLY A 69 -6.18 -6.29 4.22
CA GLY A 69 -6.53 -6.87 5.53
C GLY A 69 -6.92 -5.83 6.58
N MET A 70 -6.60 -4.57 6.36
CA MET A 70 -7.01 -3.44 7.21
C MET A 70 -8.32 -2.79 6.74
N ALA A 71 -8.93 -3.28 5.67
CA ALA A 71 -10.26 -2.85 5.29
C ALA A 71 -11.16 -2.96 6.51
N ASN A 72 -11.51 -1.81 7.03
CA ASN A 72 -12.19 -1.53 8.28
C ASN A 72 -13.18 -2.65 8.65
N PRO A 73 -13.11 -3.23 9.87
CA PRO A 73 -14.06 -4.27 10.31
C PRO A 73 -15.54 -3.89 10.19
N GLY A 74 -15.87 -2.62 9.97
CA GLY A 74 -17.22 -2.13 9.68
C GLY A 74 -17.51 -1.85 8.20
N ALA A 75 -16.55 -1.99 7.30
CA ALA A 75 -16.71 -1.71 5.88
C ALA A 75 -16.58 -2.99 5.07
N SER A 76 -17.69 -3.57 4.69
CA SER A 76 -17.73 -4.66 3.72
C SER A 76 -17.57 -4.09 2.29
N GLY A 77 -16.73 -4.73 1.47
CA GLY A 77 -16.66 -4.42 0.05
C GLY A 77 -15.85 -3.16 -0.30
N CYS A 78 -14.64 -3.01 0.25
CA CYS A 78 -13.69 -2.01 -0.21
C CYS A 78 -13.00 -2.46 -1.49
N THR A 79 -12.92 -1.55 -2.46
CA THR A 79 -12.21 -1.76 -3.73
C THR A 79 -11.21 -0.64 -3.97
N TYR A 80 -10.04 -0.98 -4.49
CA TYR A 80 -9.09 0.02 -4.96
C TYR A 80 -9.62 0.67 -6.23
N THR A 81 -9.69 2.00 -6.23
CA THR A 81 -10.04 2.81 -7.42
C THR A 81 -8.79 3.30 -8.14
N ASN A 82 -7.66 3.40 -7.43
CA ASN A 82 -6.37 3.71 -8.00
C ASN A 82 -5.25 3.05 -7.18
N LYS A 83 -4.19 2.59 -7.87
CA LYS A 83 -2.96 2.07 -7.30
C LYS A 83 -1.78 2.61 -8.08
N ALA A 84 -0.79 3.16 -7.39
CA ALA A 84 0.45 3.64 -7.98
C ALA A 84 1.64 3.21 -7.13
N TYR A 85 2.62 2.57 -7.76
CA TYR A 85 3.85 2.10 -7.13
C TYR A 85 5.01 2.94 -7.63
N ALA A 86 5.87 3.42 -6.73
CA ALA A 86 7.06 4.17 -7.05
C ALA A 86 8.18 3.79 -6.08
N GLY A 87 9.14 2.97 -6.54
CA GLY A 87 10.21 2.45 -5.70
C GLY A 87 9.65 1.67 -4.51
N ASN A 88 9.95 2.14 -3.30
CA ASN A 88 9.47 1.57 -2.03
C ASN A 88 8.23 2.27 -1.46
N SER A 89 7.49 2.99 -2.27
CA SER A 89 6.23 3.65 -1.88
C SER A 89 5.05 3.17 -2.71
N PHE A 90 3.88 3.20 -2.08
CA PHE A 90 2.60 2.83 -2.66
C PHE A 90 1.57 3.88 -2.32
N ARG A 91 0.99 4.49 -3.37
CA ARG A 91 -0.16 5.39 -3.27
C ARG A 91 -1.41 4.68 -3.73
N PHE A 92 -2.51 4.95 -3.06
CA PHE A 92 -3.77 4.32 -3.40
C PHE A 92 -4.96 5.22 -3.11
N SER A 93 -6.06 4.93 -3.79
CA SER A 93 -7.40 5.37 -3.46
C SER A 93 -8.31 4.17 -3.35
N MET A 94 -9.24 4.20 -2.42
CA MET A 94 -10.14 3.10 -2.11
C MET A 94 -11.54 3.63 -1.90
N GLN A 95 -12.52 2.87 -2.32
CA GLN A 95 -13.93 3.13 -2.05
C GLN A 95 -14.55 1.91 -1.40
N CYS A 96 -15.23 2.12 -0.27
CA CYS A 96 -15.92 1.07 0.46
C CYS A 96 -17.43 1.26 0.30
N ALA A 97 -18.11 0.21 -0.15
CA ALA A 97 -19.56 0.16 -0.16
C ALA A 97 -20.09 -0.03 1.27
N GLY A 98 -21.32 0.39 1.51
CA GLY A 98 -22.00 0.22 2.80
C GLY A 98 -22.65 1.53 3.27
N SER A 99 -23.22 1.50 4.47
CA SER A 99 -23.97 2.64 5.03
C SER A 99 -23.10 3.88 5.27
N LEU A 100 -21.80 3.71 5.46
CA LEU A 100 -20.86 4.80 5.70
C LEU A 100 -20.25 5.38 4.41
N ALA A 101 -20.38 4.72 3.26
CA ALA A 101 -19.85 5.14 1.95
C ALA A 101 -18.44 5.75 2.05
N ILE A 102 -17.50 5.00 2.63
CA ILE A 102 -16.15 5.49 2.94
C ILE A 102 -15.34 5.63 1.65
N GLN A 103 -14.72 6.79 1.48
CA GLN A 103 -13.69 7.03 0.47
C GLN A 103 -12.37 7.30 1.18
N SER A 104 -11.32 6.59 0.80
CA SER A 104 -10.00 6.76 1.41
C SER A 104 -8.91 6.90 0.36
N GLN A 105 -7.87 7.60 0.74
CA GLN A 105 -6.63 7.72 -0.03
C GLN A 105 -5.44 7.70 0.92
N GLY A 106 -4.34 7.17 0.46
CA GLY A 106 -3.17 7.06 1.31
C GLY A 106 -1.88 6.87 0.54
N GLU A 107 -0.80 6.99 1.29
CA GLU A 107 0.55 6.70 0.85
C GLU A 107 1.27 5.96 1.96
N VAL A 108 1.94 4.87 1.61
CA VAL A 108 2.76 4.07 2.50
C VAL A 108 4.12 3.82 1.90
N SER A 109 5.14 3.76 2.75
CA SER A 109 6.52 3.43 2.38
C SER A 109 6.94 2.16 3.08
N PHE A 110 7.78 1.36 2.42
CA PHE A 110 8.18 0.04 2.89
C PHE A 110 9.69 -0.07 3.03
N THR A 111 10.10 -0.95 3.94
CA THR A 111 11.42 -1.58 3.96
C THR A 111 11.22 -3.10 4.00
N ALA A 112 12.30 -3.87 4.10
CA ALA A 112 12.20 -5.33 4.26
C ALA A 112 11.36 -5.73 5.48
N ASP A 113 11.40 -4.97 6.57
CA ASP A 113 10.84 -5.33 7.87
C ASP A 113 9.85 -4.31 8.44
N THR A 114 9.63 -3.19 7.77
CA THR A 114 8.74 -2.11 8.26
C THR A 114 7.88 -1.53 7.15
N MET A 115 6.75 -0.98 7.54
CA MET A 115 5.89 -0.13 6.72
C MET A 115 5.40 1.04 7.55
N SER A 116 5.29 2.22 6.95
CA SER A 116 4.69 3.40 7.59
C SER A 116 4.01 4.28 6.56
N GLY A 117 2.96 4.98 6.98
CA GLY A 117 2.26 5.90 6.09
C GLY A 117 1.05 6.55 6.74
N SER A 118 0.30 7.24 5.91
CA SER A 118 -0.92 7.93 6.31
C SER A 118 -2.06 7.62 5.33
N ILE A 119 -3.26 7.51 5.89
CA ILE A 119 -4.50 7.28 5.14
C ILE A 119 -5.52 8.31 5.61
N THR A 120 -6.05 9.08 4.68
CA THR A 120 -7.18 9.98 4.92
C THR A 120 -8.45 9.31 4.43
N ALA A 121 -9.50 9.34 5.22
CA ALA A 121 -10.79 8.77 4.84
C ALA A 121 -11.90 9.79 5.09
N VAL A 122 -12.91 9.77 4.23
CA VAL A 122 -14.14 10.52 4.40
C VAL A 122 -15.29 9.53 4.49
N ALA A 123 -16.01 9.55 5.59
CA ALA A 123 -17.18 8.73 5.83
C ALA A 123 -18.44 9.61 5.86
N ASN A 124 -19.56 9.05 5.43
CA ASN A 124 -20.87 9.68 5.58
C ASN A 124 -21.56 9.08 6.82
N VAL A 125 -21.68 9.86 7.87
CA VAL A 125 -22.29 9.44 9.13
C VAL A 125 -23.57 10.26 9.35
N GLY A 126 -24.72 9.61 9.22
CA GLY A 126 -26.01 10.29 9.43
C GLY A 126 -26.30 11.45 8.46
N GLY A 127 -25.75 11.40 7.24
CA GLY A 127 -25.88 12.44 6.23
C GLY A 127 -24.77 13.52 6.31
N GLU A 128 -23.91 13.48 7.32
CA GLU A 128 -22.79 14.40 7.47
C GLU A 128 -21.47 13.73 7.07
N LYS A 129 -20.62 14.49 6.36
CA LYS A 129 -19.28 14.05 6.00
C LYS A 129 -18.35 14.21 7.20
N THR A 130 -17.74 13.11 7.62
CA THR A 130 -16.74 13.10 8.69
C THR A 130 -15.38 12.70 8.11
N GLU A 131 -14.37 13.50 8.38
CA GLU A 131 -12.99 13.23 7.97
C GLU A 131 -12.24 12.49 9.07
N LEU A 132 -11.56 11.43 8.65
CA LEU A 132 -10.73 10.57 9.47
C LEU A 132 -9.29 10.64 8.96
N SER A 133 -8.35 10.82 9.86
CA SER A 133 -6.91 10.72 9.57
C SER A 133 -6.35 9.51 10.29
N ASN A 134 -5.71 8.62 9.53
CA ASN A 134 -5.14 7.39 10.05
C ASN A 134 -3.63 7.40 9.81
N LYS A 135 -2.87 7.09 10.85
CA LYS A 135 -1.46 6.75 10.74
C LYS A 135 -1.34 5.24 10.77
N VAL A 136 -0.74 4.67 9.74
CA VAL A 136 -0.47 3.24 9.65
C VAL A 136 1.00 2.97 9.87
N SER A 137 1.31 1.96 10.65
CA SER A 137 2.64 1.42 10.81
C SER A 137 2.57 -0.10 10.88
N ALA A 138 3.60 -0.77 10.35
CA ALA A 138 3.71 -2.21 10.46
C ALA A 138 5.16 -2.61 10.66
N ARG A 139 5.36 -3.74 11.33
CA ARG A 139 6.67 -4.35 11.53
C ARG A 139 6.59 -5.86 11.40
N ARG A 140 7.62 -6.43 10.84
CA ARG A 140 7.79 -7.88 10.79
C ARG A 140 8.21 -8.40 12.16
N LEU A 141 7.53 -9.43 12.65
CA LEU A 141 7.83 -10.06 13.94
C LEU A 141 8.74 -11.29 13.79
N GLY A 142 8.74 -11.93 12.61
CA GLY A 142 9.50 -13.14 12.36
C GLY A 142 8.86 -14.00 11.28
N GLY A 143 9.11 -15.31 11.33
CA GLY A 143 8.40 -16.27 10.47
C GLY A 143 6.96 -16.50 10.92
N CYS A 144 6.18 -17.05 10.03
CA CYS A 144 4.88 -17.59 10.41
C CYS A 144 5.09 -19.02 11.03
#